data_a5fc995fda232fee000e33925a12ac1a
#
_entry.id   a5fc995fda232fee000e33925a12ac1a
#
_cell.length_a   1.000
_cell.length_b   1.000
_cell.length_c   1.000
_cell.angle_alpha   90.00
_cell.angle_beta   90.00
_cell.angle_gamma   90.00
#
_symmetry.space_group_name_H-M   'P 1'
#
loop_
_entity.id
_entity.type
_entity.pdbx_description
1 polymer ?
#
loop_
_entity_poly.entity_id
_entity_poly.type
_entity_poly.pdbx_seq_one_letter_code
_entity_poly.pdbx_strand_id
1 'polypeptide(L)'
;MLTFSSICDDFVKAEGFKKIECDNDPSAKKYAADMDYESDTYPVVYFKSDTTGEKVYEEFYVPGEKINMERFFALGVVEQTTRRNMDEVNQFFFELEKLFTDADFTKAQVVEAIKTFIPNFEHEEKGKNLDQKM
;
A
#
# COMPACT_ATOMS: atom_id res chain seq x y z
N MET A 1 -10.54 12.96 -4.49
CA MET A 1 -9.68 11.77 -4.26
C MET A 1 -9.36 11.20 -5.63
N LEU A 2 -8.08 11.01 -5.96
CA LEU A 2 -7.66 10.38 -7.20
C LEU A 2 -7.69 8.86 -7.04
N THR A 3 -8.25 8.16 -8.02
CA THR A 3 -8.26 6.69 -8.05
C THR A 3 -7.13 6.18 -8.95
N PHE A 4 -6.67 4.95 -8.76
CA PHE A 4 -5.67 4.34 -9.65
C PHE A 4 -6.16 4.28 -11.10
N SER A 5 -7.45 4.03 -11.31
CA SER A 5 -8.04 4.04 -12.65
C SER A 5 -7.98 5.42 -13.30
N SER A 6 -8.27 6.51 -12.57
CA SER A 6 -8.16 7.87 -13.12
C SER A 6 -6.71 8.26 -13.44
N ILE A 7 -5.77 7.84 -12.59
CA ILE A 7 -4.33 8.06 -12.84
C ILE A 7 -3.88 7.30 -14.10
N CYS A 8 -4.32 6.05 -14.26
CA CYS A 8 -4.05 5.25 -15.45
C CYS A 8 -4.62 5.91 -16.72
N ASP A 9 -5.87 6.39 -16.66
CA ASP A 9 -6.53 7.06 -17.79
C ASP A 9 -5.76 8.32 -18.21
N ASP A 10 -5.36 9.14 -17.25
CA ASP A 10 -4.59 10.36 -17.51
C ASP A 10 -3.20 10.04 -18.07
N PHE A 11 -2.54 9.00 -17.54
CA PHE A 11 -1.21 8.58 -18.01
C PHE A 11 -1.27 8.04 -19.45
N VAL A 12 -2.16 7.10 -19.75
CA VAL A 12 -2.31 6.51 -21.08
C VAL A 12 -2.61 7.58 -22.12
N LYS A 13 -3.46 8.55 -21.75
CA LYS A 13 -3.77 9.71 -22.61
C LYS A 13 -2.57 10.65 -22.80
N ALA A 14 -1.80 10.90 -21.74
CA ALA A 14 -0.60 11.74 -21.80
C ALA A 14 0.47 11.16 -22.71
N GLU A 15 0.59 9.81 -22.72
CA GLU A 15 1.49 9.08 -23.64
C GLU A 15 0.94 8.98 -25.09
N GLY A 16 -0.24 9.56 -25.37
CA GLY A 16 -0.82 9.62 -26.71
C GLY A 16 -1.62 8.38 -27.12
N PHE A 17 -1.87 7.46 -26.19
CA PHE A 17 -2.65 6.25 -26.45
C PHE A 17 -4.11 6.40 -26.07
N LYS A 18 -4.95 5.56 -26.67
CA LYS A 18 -6.31 5.25 -26.21
C LYS A 18 -6.25 3.98 -25.39
N LYS A 19 -6.95 3.96 -24.28
CA LYS A 19 -7.04 2.77 -23.43
C LYS A 19 -7.92 1.71 -24.08
N ILE A 20 -7.45 0.45 -24.06
CA ILE A 20 -8.29 -0.74 -24.28
C ILE A 20 -8.31 -1.56 -23.01
N GLU A 21 -9.49 -1.80 -22.46
CA GLU A 21 -9.64 -2.57 -21.24
C GLU A 21 -9.73 -4.07 -21.57
N CYS A 22 -8.87 -4.86 -20.91
CA CYS A 22 -8.76 -6.29 -21.09
C CYS A 22 -9.27 -7.03 -19.84
N ASP A 23 -9.92 -8.16 -20.03
CA ASP A 23 -10.52 -8.94 -18.93
C ASP A 23 -9.49 -9.56 -17.97
N ASN A 24 -8.27 -9.82 -18.44
CA ASN A 24 -7.21 -10.47 -17.66
C ASN A 24 -5.82 -10.22 -18.25
N ASP A 25 -4.78 -10.54 -17.45
CA ASP A 25 -3.37 -10.40 -17.84
C ASP A 25 -2.99 -11.14 -19.12
N PRO A 26 -3.42 -12.41 -19.34
CA PRO A 26 -3.09 -13.12 -20.58
C PRO A 26 -3.61 -12.41 -21.83
N SER A 27 -4.84 -11.86 -21.77
CA SER A 27 -5.40 -11.13 -22.91
C SER A 27 -4.67 -9.82 -23.17
N ALA A 28 -4.31 -9.08 -22.11
CA ALA A 28 -3.54 -7.86 -22.23
C ALA A 28 -2.12 -8.12 -22.78
N LYS A 29 -1.44 -9.15 -22.28
CA LYS A 29 -0.10 -9.56 -22.80
C LYS A 29 -0.15 -9.97 -24.26
N LYS A 30 -1.18 -10.70 -24.67
CA LYS A 30 -1.37 -11.05 -26.07
C LYS A 30 -1.56 -9.81 -26.92
N TYR A 31 -2.43 -8.88 -26.48
CA TYR A 31 -2.64 -7.62 -27.18
C TYR A 31 -1.35 -6.80 -27.28
N ALA A 32 -0.61 -6.69 -26.17
CA ALA A 32 0.65 -5.95 -26.14
C ALA A 32 1.73 -6.56 -27.07
N ALA A 33 1.74 -7.89 -27.25
CA ALA A 33 2.66 -8.55 -28.17
C ALA A 33 2.39 -8.26 -29.64
N ASP A 34 1.14 -7.92 -29.96
CA ASP A 34 0.70 -7.59 -31.32
C ASP A 34 0.82 -6.07 -31.63
N MET A 35 1.22 -5.23 -30.63
CA MET A 35 1.41 -3.80 -30.82
C MET A 35 2.67 -3.49 -31.61
N ASP A 36 2.60 -2.44 -32.42
CA ASP A 36 3.71 -1.87 -33.16
C ASP A 36 3.79 -0.34 -32.96
N TYR A 37 4.69 0.33 -33.68
CA TYR A 37 4.90 1.77 -33.56
C TYR A 37 3.75 2.62 -34.16
N GLU A 38 2.80 2.01 -34.90
CA GLU A 38 1.59 2.67 -35.40
C GLU A 38 0.39 2.48 -34.47
N SER A 39 0.51 1.66 -33.44
CA SER A 39 -0.56 1.36 -32.49
C SER A 39 -0.94 2.60 -31.70
N ASP A 40 -2.23 2.97 -31.71
CA ASP A 40 -2.80 4.10 -30.97
C ASP A 40 -3.55 3.70 -29.69
N THR A 41 -3.55 2.40 -29.36
CA THR A 41 -4.24 1.83 -28.19
C THR A 41 -3.26 1.10 -27.29
N TYR A 42 -3.52 1.14 -25.97
CA TYR A 42 -2.72 0.47 -24.95
C TYR A 42 -3.59 -0.43 -24.06
N PRO A 43 -3.23 -1.72 -23.88
CA PRO A 43 -4.02 -2.66 -23.09
C PRO A 43 -3.87 -2.39 -21.58
N VAL A 44 -4.99 -2.34 -20.88
CA VAL A 44 -5.06 -2.11 -19.43
C VAL A 44 -5.93 -3.18 -18.79
N VAL A 45 -5.51 -3.70 -17.65
CA VAL A 45 -6.27 -4.64 -16.83
C VAL A 45 -6.52 -4.00 -15.46
N TYR A 46 -7.77 -3.99 -15.02
CA TYR A 46 -8.13 -3.61 -13.67
C TYR A 46 -8.48 -4.84 -12.84
N PHE A 47 -7.90 -4.95 -11.68
CA PHE A 47 -8.20 -6.02 -10.73
C PHE A 47 -8.33 -5.48 -9.32
N LYS A 48 -9.06 -6.19 -8.47
CA LYS A 48 -9.12 -5.86 -7.05
C LYS A 48 -7.91 -6.47 -6.36
N SER A 49 -7.28 -5.69 -5.47
CA SER A 49 -6.19 -6.22 -4.67
C SER A 49 -6.67 -7.34 -3.74
N ASP A 50 -5.94 -8.45 -3.76
CA ASP A 50 -6.07 -9.59 -2.88
C ASP A 50 -4.81 -9.80 -2.01
N THR A 51 -3.95 -8.78 -1.94
CA THR A 51 -2.70 -8.80 -1.18
C THR A 51 -2.96 -8.49 0.29
N THR A 52 -2.34 -9.28 1.16
CA THR A 52 -2.39 -9.09 2.62
C THR A 52 -1.78 -7.74 3.01
N GLY A 53 -2.45 -7.01 3.90
CA GLY A 53 -1.98 -5.73 4.46
C GLY A 53 -2.15 -4.53 3.52
N GLU A 54 -2.70 -4.70 2.32
CA GLU A 54 -2.96 -3.61 1.40
C GLU A 54 -4.26 -2.88 1.76
N LYS A 55 -4.16 -1.57 1.97
CA LYS A 55 -5.33 -0.71 2.25
C LYS A 55 -6.05 -0.31 0.97
N VAL A 56 -7.35 -0.05 1.07
CA VAL A 56 -8.19 0.42 -0.05
C VAL A 56 -7.78 1.84 -0.48
N TYR A 57 -7.26 2.63 0.46
CA TYR A 57 -6.72 3.98 0.23
C TYR A 57 -5.63 4.26 1.25
N GLU A 58 -4.69 5.11 0.89
CA GLU A 58 -3.63 5.55 1.78
C GLU A 58 -4.13 6.62 2.74
N GLU A 59 -3.84 6.41 4.02
CA GLU A 59 -4.13 7.36 5.09
C GLU A 59 -2.83 8.03 5.53
N PHE A 60 -2.75 9.33 5.41
CA PHE A 60 -1.58 10.13 5.83
C PHE A 60 -1.69 10.62 7.28
N TYR A 61 -2.88 10.52 7.86
CA TYR A 61 -3.18 10.87 9.24
C TYR A 61 -4.41 10.08 9.70
N VAL A 62 -4.53 9.90 11.02
CA VAL A 62 -5.66 9.17 11.61
C VAL A 62 -6.70 10.13 12.20
N PRO A 63 -7.97 9.72 12.36
CA PRO A 63 -8.98 10.50 13.01
C PRO A 63 -8.54 10.99 14.41
N GLY A 64 -8.69 12.28 14.67
CA GLY A 64 -8.29 12.91 15.95
C GLY A 64 -6.89 13.53 15.93
N GLU A 65 -6.07 13.30 14.94
CA GLU A 65 -4.83 14.04 14.75
C GLU A 65 -5.08 15.47 14.31
N LYS A 66 -4.35 16.41 14.89
CA LYS A 66 -4.41 17.81 14.51
C LYS A 66 -3.44 18.09 13.37
N ILE A 67 -3.98 18.55 12.25
CA ILE A 67 -3.19 18.83 11.04
C ILE A 67 -3.09 20.33 10.85
N ASN A 68 -1.86 20.82 10.70
CA ASN A 68 -1.57 22.21 10.32
C ASN A 68 -1.22 22.25 8.83
N MET A 69 -2.12 22.79 8.02
CA MET A 69 -1.94 22.98 6.57
C MET A 69 -1.36 24.35 6.20
N GLU A 70 -1.16 25.23 7.19
CA GLU A 70 -0.69 26.60 6.95
C GLU A 70 0.81 26.77 7.16
N ARG A 71 1.46 25.81 7.84
CA ARG A 71 2.88 25.91 8.18
C ARG A 71 3.80 25.87 6.95
N PHE A 72 3.41 25.11 5.93
CA PHE A 72 4.12 24.98 4.66
C PHE A 72 3.16 25.03 3.49
N PHE A 73 3.61 25.54 2.35
CA PHE A 73 2.76 25.72 1.16
C PHE A 73 2.18 24.40 0.61
N ALA A 74 2.94 23.33 0.60
CA ALA A 74 2.54 22.06 -0.03
C ALA A 74 2.57 20.85 0.92
N LEU A 75 2.73 21.07 2.23
CA LEU A 75 2.86 19.99 3.21
C LEU A 75 1.93 20.21 4.37
N GLY A 76 1.15 19.19 4.74
CA GLY A 76 0.45 19.12 6.01
C GLY A 76 1.40 18.64 7.11
N VAL A 77 1.30 19.24 8.28
CA VAL A 77 2.08 18.84 9.46
C VAL A 77 1.13 18.29 10.52
N VAL A 78 1.32 17.04 10.91
CA VAL A 78 0.63 16.44 12.04
C VAL A 78 1.23 17.02 13.32
N GLU A 79 0.42 17.79 14.07
CA GLU A 79 0.82 18.41 15.34
C GLU A 79 0.40 17.53 16.53
N GLN A 80 1.08 17.73 17.65
CA GLN A 80 0.73 17.11 18.93
C GLN A 80 0.72 15.57 18.90
N THR A 81 1.63 14.96 18.10
CA THR A 81 1.83 13.52 18.15
C THR A 81 2.27 13.07 19.54
N THR A 82 1.65 12.02 20.06
CA THR A 82 2.08 11.41 21.31
C THR A 82 3.47 10.81 21.12
N ARG A 83 4.46 11.38 21.82
CA ARG A 83 5.82 10.84 21.82
C ARG A 83 5.90 9.68 22.79
N ARG A 84 6.44 8.56 22.34
CA ARG A 84 6.75 7.45 23.22
C ARG A 84 8.06 7.67 23.92
N ASN A 85 8.17 7.13 25.15
CA ASN A 85 9.41 7.07 25.87
C ASN A 85 10.37 6.09 25.15
N MET A 86 11.68 6.43 25.13
CA MET A 86 12.69 5.57 24.52
C MET A 86 12.80 4.21 25.21
N ASP A 87 12.54 4.12 26.51
CA ASP A 87 12.53 2.84 27.22
C ASP A 87 11.40 1.92 26.74
N GLU A 88 10.20 2.46 26.47
CA GLU A 88 9.11 1.72 25.88
C GLU A 88 9.45 1.22 24.46
N VAL A 89 10.10 2.06 23.66
CA VAL A 89 10.55 1.70 22.31
C VAL A 89 11.60 0.59 22.36
N ASN A 90 12.61 0.73 23.24
CA ASN A 90 13.65 -0.29 23.42
C ASN A 90 13.08 -1.61 23.95
N GLN A 91 12.12 -1.55 24.88
CA GLN A 91 11.43 -2.74 25.35
C GLN A 91 10.67 -3.47 24.26
N PHE A 92 9.96 -2.73 23.40
CA PHE A 92 9.26 -3.31 22.25
C PHE A 92 10.21 -4.03 21.29
N PHE A 93 11.35 -3.39 20.95
CA PHE A 93 12.35 -4.05 20.11
C PHE A 93 12.97 -5.28 20.74
N PHE A 94 13.23 -5.24 22.05
CA PHE A 94 13.73 -6.41 22.78
C PHE A 94 12.72 -7.57 22.74
N GLU A 95 11.44 -7.28 22.89
CA GLU A 95 10.38 -8.30 22.79
C GLU A 95 10.28 -8.88 21.38
N LEU A 96 10.40 -8.06 20.34
CA LEU A 96 10.45 -8.53 18.96
C LEU A 96 11.69 -9.39 18.68
N GLU A 97 12.88 -8.98 19.13
CA GLU A 97 14.09 -9.78 19.00
C GLU A 97 13.93 -11.15 19.67
N LYS A 98 13.40 -11.17 20.89
CA LYS A 98 13.12 -12.41 21.60
C LYS A 98 12.15 -13.30 20.83
N LEU A 99 11.10 -12.71 20.24
CA LEU A 99 10.14 -13.45 19.43
C LEU A 99 10.82 -14.06 18.19
N PHE A 100 11.67 -13.33 17.50
CA PHE A 100 12.38 -13.81 16.31
C PHE A 100 13.50 -14.81 16.60
N THR A 101 13.96 -14.94 17.85
CA THR A 101 14.90 -15.99 18.25
C THR A 101 14.22 -17.34 18.50
N ASP A 102 12.89 -17.36 18.66
CA ASP A 102 12.11 -18.59 18.73
C ASP A 102 11.94 -19.15 17.30
N ALA A 103 12.38 -20.39 17.08
CA ALA A 103 12.29 -21.03 15.76
C ALA A 103 10.83 -21.29 15.32
N ASP A 104 9.91 -21.34 16.28
CA ASP A 104 8.49 -21.64 16.04
C ASP A 104 7.59 -20.40 16.08
N PHE A 105 8.16 -19.19 16.00
CA PHE A 105 7.34 -17.98 16.00
C PHE A 105 6.38 -17.91 14.81
N THR A 106 5.22 -17.32 15.04
CA THR A 106 4.17 -17.19 14.04
C THR A 106 3.94 -15.71 13.64
N LYS A 107 3.48 -15.50 12.43
CA LYS A 107 3.04 -14.18 11.97
C LYS A 107 2.00 -13.54 12.91
N ALA A 108 1.08 -14.35 13.46
CA ALA A 108 0.06 -13.88 14.38
C ALA A 108 0.67 -13.29 15.67
N GLN A 109 1.72 -13.89 16.20
CA GLN A 109 2.43 -13.38 17.39
C GLN A 109 3.13 -12.04 17.10
N VAL A 110 3.72 -11.89 15.90
CA VAL A 110 4.32 -10.62 15.46
C VAL A 110 3.25 -9.53 15.32
N VAL A 111 2.13 -9.84 14.68
CA VAL A 111 1.00 -8.90 14.53
C VAL A 111 0.46 -8.47 15.90
N GLU A 112 0.34 -9.38 16.85
CA GLU A 112 -0.15 -9.07 18.20
C GLU A 112 0.85 -8.20 18.99
N ALA A 113 2.14 -8.47 18.88
CA ALA A 113 3.18 -7.62 19.47
C ALA A 113 3.12 -6.18 18.90
N ILE A 114 2.96 -6.05 17.58
CA ILE A 114 2.82 -4.75 16.93
C ILE A 114 1.54 -4.05 17.40
N LYS A 115 0.39 -4.73 17.48
CA LYS A 115 -0.87 -4.15 17.94
C LYS A 115 -0.81 -3.67 19.39
N THR A 116 -0.10 -4.39 20.25
CA THR A 116 0.12 -3.98 21.64
C THR A 116 0.90 -2.66 21.70
N PHE A 117 1.89 -2.49 20.85
CA PHE A 117 2.68 -1.27 20.78
C PHE A 117 2.01 -0.15 19.99
N ILE A 118 1.31 -0.49 18.90
CA ILE A 118 0.56 0.45 18.04
C ILE A 118 -0.92 0.06 18.05
N PRO A 119 -1.74 0.58 19.00
CA PRO A 119 -3.14 0.16 19.16
C PRO A 119 -4.03 0.32 17.92
N ASN A 120 -3.68 1.26 17.05
CA ASN A 120 -4.41 1.54 15.80
C ASN A 120 -3.86 0.74 14.61
N PHE A 121 -2.94 -0.21 14.85
CA PHE A 121 -2.43 -1.05 13.78
C PHE A 121 -3.49 -2.05 13.34
N GLU A 122 -3.93 -1.90 12.11
CA GLU A 122 -4.87 -2.81 11.45
C GLU A 122 -4.11 -3.75 10.51
N HIS A 123 -4.38 -5.04 10.64
CA HIS A 123 -3.83 -6.05 9.76
C HIS A 123 -4.95 -6.95 9.26
N GLU A 124 -5.14 -6.98 7.95
CA GLU A 124 -6.07 -7.85 7.27
C GLU A 124 -5.30 -8.97 6.56
N GLU A 125 -5.54 -10.22 6.97
CA GLU A 125 -4.91 -11.38 6.37
C GLU A 125 -5.74 -11.89 5.19
N LYS A 126 -5.17 -11.87 3.98
CA LYS A 126 -5.80 -12.36 2.75
C LYS A 126 -5.13 -13.62 2.18
N GLY A 127 -4.10 -14.12 2.88
CA GLY A 127 -3.39 -15.34 2.50
C GLY A 127 -2.47 -15.24 1.29
N LYS A 128 -2.29 -14.04 0.73
CA LYS A 128 -1.36 -13.75 -0.37
C LYS A 128 -0.43 -12.61 0.01
N ASN A 129 0.85 -12.78 -0.24
CA ASN A 129 1.87 -11.75 -0.07
C ASN A 129 2.28 -11.15 -1.42
N LEU A 130 2.94 -10.00 -1.36
CA LEU A 130 3.42 -9.29 -2.54
C LEU A 130 4.40 -10.13 -3.36
N ASP A 131 5.27 -10.88 -2.71
CA ASP A 131 6.29 -11.75 -3.36
C ASP A 131 5.68 -12.86 -4.22
N GLN A 132 4.44 -13.24 -3.97
CA GLN A 132 3.74 -14.26 -4.77
C GLN A 132 3.18 -13.70 -6.10
N LYS A 133 3.25 -12.37 -6.29
CA LYS A 133 2.77 -11.68 -7.51
C LYS A 133 3.90 -11.18 -8.40
N MET A 134 5.12 -11.23 -7.93
CA MET A 134 6.33 -10.94 -8.70
C MET A 134 6.88 -12.22 -9.31
#